data_934005727195099ca45d59d039f5d538
#
_entry.id   934005727195099ca45d59d039f5d538
#
_cell.length_a   1.000
_cell.length_b   1.000
_cell.length_c   1.000
_cell.angle_alpha   90.00
_cell.angle_beta   90.00
_cell.angle_gamma   90.00
#
_symmetry.space_group_name_H-M   'P 1'
#
loop_
_entity.id
_entity.type
_entity.pdbx_description
1 polymer ?
#
loop_
_entity_poly.entity_id
_entity_poly.type
_entity_poly.pdbx_seq_one_letter_code
_entity_poly.pdbx_strand_id
1 'polypeptide(L)'
;TPDSIEFRFKTPTGSNQVLLAKDNEFVVRLKETNSISDNKGSVEFLISSSLGSGSVSSSEFPIYNNEFWSVGITRETGSGYDQEVTAEFDTTASIKYNLYVKQYESGRSKIVYDSATSMTMSGSTAAAGLSSSTYNGQWTASGDLYWGSTGSFGSTLGVEFTGSLQELRLWNAPLTQS
;
A
#
# COMPACT_ATOMS: atom_id res chain seq x y z
N THR A 1 3.74 8.90 13.66
CA THR A 1 3.04 8.15 12.60
C THR A 1 3.91 8.14 11.37
N PRO A 2 4.15 6.99 10.73
CA PRO A 2 4.98 6.95 9.54
C PRO A 2 4.26 7.60 8.34
N ASP A 3 5.03 8.28 7.49
CA ASP A 3 4.55 8.81 6.21
C ASP A 3 4.89 7.86 5.05
N SER A 4 5.78 6.91 5.28
CA SER A 4 6.15 5.91 4.27
C SER A 4 6.39 4.53 4.87
N ILE A 5 6.06 3.54 4.07
CA ILE A 5 6.30 2.12 4.35
C ILE A 5 7.13 1.57 3.19
N GLU A 6 8.18 0.85 3.52
CA GLU A 6 9.04 0.17 2.55
C GLU A 6 9.29 -1.27 2.97
N PHE A 7 9.26 -2.20 2.04
CA PHE A 7 9.60 -3.60 2.28
C PHE A 7 9.97 -4.32 0.98
N ARG A 8 10.45 -5.55 1.14
CA ARG A 8 10.77 -6.44 0.02
C ARG A 8 10.04 -7.77 0.16
N PHE A 9 9.64 -8.34 -0.97
CA PHE A 9 9.04 -9.66 -1.03
C PHE A 9 9.57 -10.47 -2.21
N LYS A 10 9.46 -11.79 -2.10
CA LYS A 10 9.60 -12.74 -3.22
C LYS A 10 8.67 -13.92 -3.03
N THR A 11 8.08 -14.39 -4.10
CA THR A 11 7.21 -15.57 -4.11
C THR A 11 7.26 -16.29 -5.46
N PRO A 12 7.26 -17.62 -5.48
CA PRO A 12 7.09 -18.40 -6.69
C PRO A 12 5.63 -18.74 -6.99
N THR A 13 4.70 -18.37 -6.09
CA THR A 13 3.31 -18.85 -6.15
C THR A 13 2.40 -17.76 -6.68
N GLY A 14 1.77 -18.03 -7.84
CA GLY A 14 0.74 -17.19 -8.42
C GLY A 14 -0.57 -17.34 -7.66
N SER A 15 -0.97 -16.31 -6.93
CA SER A 15 -2.27 -16.17 -6.29
C SER A 15 -2.44 -14.78 -5.71
N ASN A 16 -3.68 -14.41 -5.37
CA ASN A 16 -3.94 -13.21 -4.60
C ASN A 16 -3.47 -13.44 -3.16
N GLN A 17 -2.42 -12.75 -2.74
CA GLN A 17 -1.79 -12.92 -1.42
C GLN A 17 -1.64 -11.58 -0.72
N VAL A 18 -1.86 -11.55 0.58
CA VAL A 18 -1.68 -10.34 1.39
C VAL A 18 -0.24 -10.23 1.87
N LEU A 19 0.43 -9.13 1.53
CA LEU A 19 1.79 -8.81 1.94
C LEU A 19 1.82 -8.10 3.29
N LEU A 20 0.94 -7.14 3.46
CA LEU A 20 0.85 -6.30 4.64
C LEU A 20 -0.61 -5.88 4.86
N ALA A 21 -1.11 -5.98 6.07
CA ALA A 21 -2.44 -5.49 6.42
C ALA A 21 -2.41 -4.73 7.74
N LYS A 22 -3.14 -3.64 7.80
CA LYS A 22 -3.39 -2.87 9.02
C LYS A 22 -4.89 -2.90 9.27
N ASP A 23 -5.29 -3.45 10.39
CA ASP A 23 -6.71 -3.61 10.73
C ASP A 23 -7.49 -2.31 10.57
N ASN A 24 -8.64 -2.43 9.92
CA ASN A 24 -9.59 -1.34 9.66
C ASN A 24 -9.01 -0.15 8.87
N GLU A 25 -7.89 -0.29 8.21
CA GLU A 25 -7.22 0.82 7.57
C GLU A 25 -6.77 0.52 6.14
N PHE A 26 -5.79 -0.36 5.95
CA PHE A 26 -5.26 -0.64 4.63
C PHE A 26 -4.76 -2.07 4.44
N VAL A 27 -4.65 -2.46 3.17
CA VAL A 27 -4.05 -3.73 2.74
C VAL A 27 -3.11 -3.48 1.56
N VAL A 28 -1.96 -4.12 1.59
CA VAL A 28 -1.07 -4.29 0.45
C VAL A 28 -1.11 -5.75 0.04
N ARG A 29 -1.46 -6.01 -1.22
CA ARG A 29 -1.61 -7.39 -1.70
C ARG A 29 -1.03 -7.59 -3.09
N LEU A 30 -0.73 -8.84 -3.40
CA LEU A 30 -0.53 -9.29 -4.76
C LEU A 30 -1.88 -9.58 -5.39
N LYS A 31 -2.09 -9.09 -6.58
CA LYS A 31 -3.27 -9.36 -7.38
C LYS A 31 -2.83 -10.09 -8.64
N GLU A 32 -3.27 -11.33 -8.75
CA GLU A 32 -3.02 -12.15 -9.92
C GLU A 32 -3.80 -11.62 -11.13
N THR A 33 -3.17 -11.59 -12.27
CA THR A 33 -3.86 -11.34 -13.54
C THR A 33 -4.55 -12.62 -13.99
N ASN A 34 -5.66 -12.52 -14.70
CA ASN A 34 -6.50 -13.65 -15.14
C ASN A 34 -5.80 -14.70 -16.04
N SER A 35 -4.51 -14.57 -16.28
CA SER A 35 -3.71 -15.48 -17.06
C SER A 35 -2.71 -16.23 -16.17
N ILE A 36 -3.14 -17.35 -15.62
CA ILE A 36 -2.33 -18.26 -14.77
C ILE A 36 -1.02 -18.69 -15.49
N SER A 37 -0.99 -18.62 -16.83
CA SER A 37 0.17 -19.08 -17.62
C SER A 37 1.38 -18.13 -17.60
N ASP A 38 1.22 -16.87 -17.23
CA ASP A 38 2.24 -15.86 -17.47
C ASP A 38 3.03 -15.45 -16.23
N ASN A 39 2.77 -16.02 -15.06
CA ASN A 39 3.38 -15.63 -13.79
C ASN A 39 3.27 -14.11 -13.49
N LYS A 40 2.25 -13.45 -14.08
CA LYS A 40 2.07 -12.02 -13.97
C LYS A 40 1.07 -11.66 -12.87
N GLY A 41 1.32 -10.52 -12.29
CA GLY A 41 0.43 -9.89 -11.33
C GLY A 41 0.85 -8.45 -11.06
N SER A 42 0.10 -7.80 -10.22
CA SER A 42 0.37 -6.43 -9.76
C SER A 42 0.42 -6.39 -8.24
N VAL A 43 1.08 -5.39 -7.70
CA VAL A 43 0.95 -5.00 -6.30
C VAL A 43 -0.19 -4.00 -6.21
N GLU A 44 -1.14 -4.24 -5.33
CA GLU A 44 -2.26 -3.34 -5.08
C GLU A 44 -2.22 -2.85 -3.64
N PHE A 45 -2.34 -1.54 -3.47
CA PHE A 45 -2.54 -0.89 -2.18
C PHE A 45 -4.00 -0.43 -2.10
N LEU A 46 -4.70 -0.90 -1.06
CA LEU A 46 -6.09 -0.55 -0.79
C LEU A 46 -6.19 0.16 0.55
N ILE A 47 -6.99 1.20 0.59
CA ILE A 47 -7.56 1.72 1.82
C ILE A 47 -9.00 1.23 1.89
N SER A 48 -9.34 0.58 2.98
CA SER A 48 -10.69 0.05 3.22
C SER A 48 -11.05 0.25 4.69
N SER A 49 -11.60 1.40 4.97
CA SER A 49 -12.11 1.74 6.29
C SER A 49 -13.60 2.07 6.20
N SER A 50 -14.27 2.12 7.33
CA SER A 50 -15.67 2.59 7.40
C SER A 50 -15.84 4.04 6.94
N LEU A 51 -14.75 4.77 6.77
CA LEU A 51 -14.72 6.20 6.51
C LEU A 51 -14.35 6.53 5.05
N GLY A 52 -13.91 5.55 4.29
CA GLY A 52 -13.58 5.72 2.89
C GLY A 52 -12.81 4.55 2.33
N SER A 53 -12.86 4.40 1.03
CA SER A 53 -12.14 3.35 0.33
C SER A 53 -11.50 3.89 -0.96
N GLY A 54 -10.38 3.32 -1.30
CA GLY A 54 -9.66 3.63 -2.53
C GLY A 54 -8.60 2.58 -2.81
N SER A 55 -8.19 2.45 -4.05
CA SER A 55 -7.12 1.54 -4.42
C SER A 55 -6.25 2.08 -5.53
N VAL A 56 -5.00 1.66 -5.53
CA VAL A 56 -4.02 1.91 -6.59
C VAL A 56 -3.23 0.64 -6.83
N SER A 57 -2.98 0.32 -8.10
CA SER A 57 -2.21 -0.85 -8.51
C SER A 57 -0.98 -0.45 -9.31
N SER A 58 0.10 -1.21 -9.16
CA SER A 58 1.25 -1.13 -10.05
C SER A 58 0.89 -1.61 -11.46
N SER A 59 1.82 -1.41 -12.39
CA SER A 59 1.81 -2.15 -13.65
C SER A 59 1.88 -3.67 -13.39
N GLU A 60 1.44 -4.45 -14.37
CA GLU A 60 1.57 -5.91 -14.34
C GLU A 60 3.00 -6.33 -14.66
N PHE A 61 3.57 -7.15 -13.80
CA PHE A 61 4.93 -7.66 -13.90
C PHE A 61 4.95 -9.18 -13.65
N PRO A 62 6.02 -9.87 -14.04
CA PRO A 62 6.22 -11.29 -13.70
C PRO A 62 6.62 -11.46 -12.23
N ILE A 63 5.75 -11.02 -11.31
CA ILE A 63 6.06 -10.90 -9.89
C ILE A 63 6.20 -12.25 -9.16
N TYR A 64 5.74 -13.34 -9.77
CA TYR A 64 5.85 -14.70 -9.23
C TYR A 64 7.11 -15.44 -9.71
N ASN A 65 8.19 -14.70 -9.96
CA ASN A 65 9.45 -15.20 -10.50
C ASN A 65 10.46 -15.67 -9.44
N ASN A 66 10.07 -15.65 -8.15
CA ASN A 66 10.93 -15.99 -7.02
C ASN A 66 12.17 -15.07 -6.86
N GLU A 67 12.10 -13.87 -7.42
CA GLU A 67 13.10 -12.82 -7.22
C GLU A 67 12.56 -11.75 -6.28
N PHE A 68 13.46 -10.98 -5.65
CA PHE A 68 13.04 -9.92 -4.73
C PHE A 68 12.51 -8.70 -5.46
N TRP A 69 11.34 -8.27 -5.04
CA TRP A 69 10.68 -7.03 -5.42
C TRP A 69 10.68 -6.07 -4.25
N SER A 70 10.93 -4.79 -4.51
CA SER A 70 10.84 -3.72 -3.53
C SER A 70 9.52 -2.97 -3.69
N VAL A 71 8.85 -2.73 -2.57
CA VAL A 71 7.60 -1.97 -2.50
C VAL A 71 7.81 -0.77 -1.60
N GLY A 72 7.42 0.40 -2.08
CA GLY A 72 7.35 1.63 -1.31
C GLY A 72 5.95 2.21 -1.39
N ILE A 73 5.40 2.63 -0.26
CA ILE A 73 4.13 3.32 -0.18
C ILE A 73 4.37 4.62 0.57
N THR A 74 3.97 5.74 -0.01
CA THR A 74 4.10 7.04 0.64
C THR A 74 2.76 7.73 0.72
N ARG A 75 2.59 8.52 1.76
CA ARG A 75 1.44 9.37 2.00
C ARG A 75 1.90 10.83 1.95
N GLU A 76 1.24 11.61 1.13
CA GLU A 76 1.46 13.05 1.02
C GLU A 76 0.15 13.77 1.31
N THR A 77 0.17 14.70 2.23
CA THR A 77 -0.97 15.58 2.50
C THR A 77 -1.00 16.72 1.51
N GLY A 78 -2.16 16.91 0.87
CA GLY A 78 -2.40 18.02 -0.04
C GLY A 78 -2.80 19.31 0.68
N SER A 79 -3.17 20.32 -0.11
CA SER A 79 -3.72 21.57 0.44
C SER A 79 -5.02 21.33 1.21
N GLY A 80 -5.26 22.10 2.24
CA GLY A 80 -6.44 21.97 3.09
C GLY A 80 -6.34 20.92 4.21
N TYR A 81 -5.19 20.22 4.30
CA TYR A 81 -4.92 19.30 5.38
C TYR A 81 -4.02 19.97 6.42
N ASP A 82 -4.61 20.26 7.58
CA ASP A 82 -3.88 20.75 8.74
C ASP A 82 -3.79 19.65 9.80
N GLN A 83 -2.58 19.23 10.10
CA GLN A 83 -2.35 18.19 11.11
C GLN A 83 -2.53 18.67 12.55
N GLU A 84 -2.51 19.98 12.76
CA GLU A 84 -2.58 20.57 14.10
C GLU A 84 -4.02 20.92 14.52
N VAL A 85 -4.93 21.05 13.56
CA VAL A 85 -6.33 21.43 13.84
C VAL A 85 -7.23 20.21 13.83
N THR A 86 -7.59 19.75 14.98
CA THR A 86 -8.42 18.56 15.20
C THR A 86 -9.92 18.76 14.91
N ALA A 87 -10.35 19.92 14.47
CA ALA A 87 -11.77 20.27 14.53
C ALA A 87 -12.43 20.67 13.21
N GLU A 88 -11.74 21.17 12.21
CA GLU A 88 -12.38 21.63 10.98
C GLU A 88 -11.70 21.09 9.74
N PHE A 89 -12.39 20.18 9.08
CA PHE A 89 -11.97 19.64 7.79
C PHE A 89 -12.48 20.54 6.66
N ASP A 90 -11.55 21.09 5.91
CA ASP A 90 -11.86 21.69 4.61
C ASP A 90 -12.31 20.55 3.66
N THR A 91 -13.48 20.72 3.04
CA THR A 91 -14.01 19.79 2.04
C THR A 91 -13.11 19.66 0.81
N THR A 92 -12.09 20.52 0.69
CA THR A 92 -11.05 20.49 -0.34
C THR A 92 -9.80 19.71 0.07
N ALA A 93 -9.74 19.23 1.31
CA ALA A 93 -8.61 18.44 1.77
C ALA A 93 -8.35 17.22 0.88
N SER A 94 -7.10 16.93 0.64
CA SER A 94 -6.70 15.79 -0.16
C SER A 94 -5.50 15.07 0.45
N ILE A 95 -5.47 13.75 0.28
CA ILE A 95 -4.35 12.90 0.63
C ILE A 95 -3.97 12.12 -0.62
N LYS A 96 -2.72 12.21 -1.00
CA LYS A 96 -2.16 11.45 -2.09
C LYS A 96 -1.36 10.28 -1.55
N TYR A 97 -1.66 9.09 -2.04
CA TYR A 97 -0.88 7.89 -1.78
C TYR A 97 -0.15 7.48 -3.04
N ASN A 98 1.16 7.28 -2.93
CA ASN A 98 1.98 6.79 -4.03
C ASN A 98 2.39 5.35 -3.73
N LEU A 99 2.35 4.52 -4.76
CA LEU A 99 2.81 3.14 -4.74
C LEU A 99 3.97 2.99 -5.72
N TYR A 100 5.10 2.56 -5.22
CA TYR A 100 6.31 2.26 -5.98
C TYR A 100 6.60 0.77 -5.92
N VAL A 101 6.81 0.15 -7.07
CA VAL A 101 7.17 -1.27 -7.18
C VAL A 101 8.34 -1.41 -8.13
N LYS A 102 9.44 -1.96 -7.64
CA LYS A 102 10.68 -2.10 -8.41
C LYS A 102 11.28 -3.49 -8.27
N GLN A 103 11.91 -3.96 -9.32
CA GLN A 103 12.82 -5.10 -9.28
C GLN A 103 14.19 -4.70 -9.79
N TYR A 104 15.21 -5.11 -9.05
CA TYR A 104 16.61 -4.95 -9.44
C TYR A 104 17.17 -6.26 -9.99
N GLU A 105 18.07 -6.18 -10.97
CA GLU A 105 18.82 -7.34 -11.44
C GLU A 105 19.65 -7.91 -10.28
N SER A 106 19.59 -9.23 -10.10
CA SER A 106 20.26 -9.90 -8.98
C SER A 106 21.76 -9.55 -8.93
N GLY A 107 22.20 -9.03 -7.79
CA GLY A 107 23.58 -8.61 -7.57
C GLY A 107 24.02 -7.33 -8.30
N ARG A 108 23.09 -6.58 -8.89
CA ARG A 108 23.36 -5.32 -9.60
C ARG A 108 22.38 -4.24 -9.17
N SER A 109 22.80 -2.97 -9.32
CA SER A 109 21.92 -1.81 -9.09
C SER A 109 21.02 -1.46 -10.29
N LYS A 110 21.00 -2.30 -11.33
CA LYS A 110 20.19 -2.07 -12.52
C LYS A 110 18.72 -2.42 -12.25
N ILE A 111 17.83 -1.46 -12.47
CA ILE A 111 16.39 -1.66 -12.41
C ILE A 111 15.94 -2.44 -13.67
N VAL A 112 15.21 -3.52 -13.46
CA VAL A 112 14.62 -4.35 -14.53
C VAL A 112 13.17 -3.98 -14.76
N TYR A 113 12.42 -3.76 -13.67
CA TYR A 113 11.02 -3.35 -13.69
C TYR A 113 10.81 -2.18 -12.73
N ASP A 114 10.01 -1.22 -13.15
CA ASP A 114 9.68 -0.02 -12.36
C ASP A 114 8.22 0.40 -12.61
N SER A 115 7.51 0.65 -11.54
CA SER A 115 6.17 1.22 -11.58
C SER A 115 6.02 2.24 -10.46
N ALA A 116 5.55 3.43 -10.84
CA ALA A 116 5.15 4.47 -9.91
C ALA A 116 3.71 4.88 -10.24
N THR A 117 2.81 4.61 -9.32
CA THR A 117 1.39 4.92 -9.47
C THR A 117 0.87 5.64 -8.24
N SER A 118 -0.21 6.37 -8.37
CA SER A 118 -0.78 7.10 -7.23
C SER A 118 -2.30 7.13 -7.28
N MET A 119 -2.91 7.28 -6.10
CA MET A 119 -4.31 7.66 -5.95
C MET A 119 -4.40 8.89 -5.06
N THR A 120 -5.41 9.72 -5.32
CA THR A 120 -5.74 10.84 -4.45
C THR A 120 -7.13 10.62 -3.88
N MET A 121 -7.23 10.67 -2.58
CA MET A 121 -8.49 10.70 -1.86
C MET A 121 -8.79 12.15 -1.52
N SER A 122 -9.90 12.68 -2.01
CA SER A 122 -10.27 14.09 -1.87
C SER A 122 -11.78 14.26 -1.68
N GLY A 123 -12.17 15.46 -1.34
CA GLY A 123 -13.56 15.83 -1.15
C GLY A 123 -14.21 15.08 0.02
N SER A 124 -15.42 14.61 -0.18
CA SER A 124 -16.20 13.95 0.88
C SER A 124 -15.54 12.68 1.41
N THR A 125 -14.78 11.97 0.58
CA THR A 125 -14.08 10.75 1.00
C THR A 125 -12.91 11.10 1.94
N ALA A 126 -12.11 12.08 1.58
CA ALA A 126 -11.04 12.56 2.44
C ALA A 126 -11.60 13.19 3.72
N ALA A 127 -12.63 14.03 3.59
CA ALA A 127 -13.29 14.67 4.72
C ALA A 127 -13.97 13.64 5.65
N ALA A 128 -14.64 12.64 5.10
CA ALA A 128 -15.26 11.59 5.90
C ALA A 128 -14.20 10.77 6.67
N GLY A 129 -13.07 10.46 6.01
CA GLY A 129 -11.97 9.78 6.68
C GLY A 129 -11.29 10.59 7.75
N LEU A 130 -11.32 11.88 7.60
CA LEU A 130 -10.57 12.80 8.45
C LEU A 130 -11.42 13.46 9.53
N SER A 131 -12.75 13.56 9.35
CA SER A 131 -13.66 14.13 10.34
C SER A 131 -13.89 13.24 11.56
N SER A 132 -13.46 11.99 11.50
CA SER A 132 -13.52 11.09 12.64
C SER A 132 -12.28 11.28 13.52
N SER A 133 -12.48 11.36 14.82
CA SER A 133 -11.41 11.38 15.82
C SER A 133 -10.48 10.14 15.75
N THR A 134 -10.85 9.15 14.97
CA THR A 134 -10.13 7.88 14.82
C THR A 134 -9.35 7.75 13.52
N TYR A 135 -9.65 8.53 12.49
CA TYR A 135 -8.95 8.48 11.22
C TYR A 135 -8.56 9.89 10.76
N ASN A 136 -7.31 10.21 10.91
CA ASN A 136 -6.74 11.49 10.49
C ASN A 136 -5.80 11.35 9.26
N GLY A 137 -5.96 10.30 8.49
CA GLY A 137 -5.10 10.01 7.35
C GLY A 137 -3.68 9.61 7.71
N GLN A 138 -3.39 9.38 8.97
CA GLN A 138 -2.03 9.15 9.48
C GLN A 138 -1.70 7.68 9.72
N TRP A 139 -2.46 6.72 9.24
CA TRP A 139 -2.28 5.29 9.53
C TRP A 139 -2.22 4.99 11.03
N THR A 140 -3.07 5.67 11.81
CA THR A 140 -3.12 5.58 13.28
C THR A 140 -4.32 4.83 13.81
N ALA A 141 -5.12 4.20 12.96
CA ALA A 141 -6.25 3.42 13.39
C ALA A 141 -5.82 2.39 14.44
N SER A 142 -6.66 2.18 15.42
CA SER A 142 -6.47 1.13 16.41
C SER A 142 -6.52 -0.23 15.71
N GLY A 143 -5.63 -1.13 16.05
CA GLY A 143 -5.56 -2.45 15.46
C GLY A 143 -4.13 -2.87 15.16
N ASP A 144 -3.97 -4.13 14.84
CA ASP A 144 -2.65 -4.71 14.62
C ASP A 144 -2.16 -4.53 13.19
N LEU A 145 -0.85 -4.49 13.02
CA LEU A 145 -0.18 -4.56 11.74
C LEU A 145 0.24 -6.00 11.49
N TYR A 146 -0.29 -6.59 10.42
CA TYR A 146 -0.03 -7.98 10.04
C TYR A 146 0.95 -8.02 8.88
N TRP A 147 1.95 -8.86 9.02
CA TRP A 147 3.01 -9.10 8.05
C TRP A 147 2.82 -10.46 7.39
N GLY A 148 2.43 -10.48 6.12
CA GLY A 148 2.15 -11.73 5.39
C GLY A 148 0.84 -12.42 5.76
N SER A 149 -0.04 -11.74 6.48
CA SER A 149 -1.33 -12.27 6.91
C SER A 149 -2.46 -11.29 6.63
N THR A 150 -3.67 -11.83 6.53
CA THR A 150 -4.87 -11.07 6.14
C THR A 150 -5.44 -10.20 7.27
N GLY A 151 -5.05 -10.44 8.50
CA GLY A 151 -5.62 -9.73 9.65
C GLY A 151 -7.15 -9.81 9.70
N SER A 152 -7.79 -8.71 10.08
CA SER A 152 -9.25 -8.61 10.15
C SER A 152 -9.95 -8.64 8.79
N PHE A 153 -9.24 -8.46 7.70
CA PHE A 153 -9.81 -8.52 6.34
C PHE A 153 -10.18 -9.93 5.89
N GLY A 154 -9.64 -10.96 6.57
CA GLY A 154 -9.89 -12.36 6.25
C GLY A 154 -9.51 -12.71 4.81
N SER A 155 -10.05 -13.80 4.28
CA SER A 155 -9.75 -14.29 2.92
C SER A 155 -10.40 -13.48 1.79
N THR A 156 -11.16 -12.45 2.09
CA THR A 156 -11.88 -11.64 1.08
C THR A 156 -10.94 -10.93 0.12
N LEU A 157 -9.78 -10.50 0.61
CA LEU A 157 -8.80 -9.74 -0.17
C LEU A 157 -7.62 -10.58 -0.66
N GLY A 158 -7.54 -11.84 -0.29
CA GLY A 158 -6.47 -12.76 -0.64
C GLY A 158 -6.25 -13.81 0.43
N VAL A 159 -5.24 -14.64 0.23
CA VAL A 159 -4.78 -15.62 1.20
C VAL A 159 -3.52 -15.12 1.91
N GLU A 160 -3.09 -15.84 2.94
CA GLU A 160 -1.80 -15.58 3.59
C GLU A 160 -0.65 -15.71 2.60
N PHE A 161 0.37 -14.90 2.80
CA PHE A 161 1.52 -14.84 1.92
C PHE A 161 2.37 -16.11 2.02
N THR A 162 2.70 -16.66 0.85
CA THR A 162 3.62 -17.79 0.73
C THR A 162 4.86 -17.34 0.00
N GLY A 163 5.95 -17.13 0.75
CA GLY A 163 7.20 -16.62 0.21
C GLY A 163 8.12 -16.06 1.28
N SER A 164 8.96 -15.12 0.89
CA SER A 164 9.85 -14.41 1.81
C SER A 164 9.54 -12.92 1.82
N LEU A 165 9.42 -12.37 3.01
CA LEU A 165 9.26 -10.94 3.29
C LEU A 165 10.50 -10.44 4.02
N GLN A 166 11.02 -9.27 3.66
CA GLN A 166 12.24 -8.70 4.22
C GLN A 166 12.16 -7.19 4.34
N GLU A 167 12.96 -6.64 5.25
CA GLU A 167 13.32 -5.23 5.34
C GLU A 167 12.10 -4.29 5.50
N LEU A 168 11.14 -4.65 6.37
CA LEU A 168 10.07 -3.71 6.70
C LEU A 168 10.66 -2.48 7.38
N ARG A 169 10.47 -1.32 6.76
CA ARG A 169 10.91 -0.01 7.25
C ARG A 169 9.74 0.96 7.28
N LEU A 170 9.68 1.74 8.33
CA LEU A 170 8.69 2.80 8.52
C LEU A 170 9.44 4.14 8.63
N TRP A 171 9.06 5.11 7.84
CA TRP A 171 9.73 6.41 7.75
C TRP A 171 8.78 7.54 8.13
N ASN A 172 9.26 8.50 8.90
CA ASN A 172 8.52 9.71 9.28
C ASN A 172 8.65 10.83 8.23
N ALA A 173 8.88 10.47 7.00
CA ALA A 173 8.93 11.37 5.86
C ALA A 173 8.46 10.65 4.60
N PRO A 174 7.83 11.35 3.65
CA PRO A 174 7.51 10.78 2.36
C PRO A 174 8.81 10.44 1.61
N LEU A 175 8.94 9.19 1.17
CA LEU A 175 10.03 8.77 0.31
C LEU A 175 9.75 9.23 -1.12
N THR A 176 10.74 9.81 -1.77
CA THR A 176 10.68 10.15 -3.19
C THR A 176 11.30 9.02 -4.02
N GLN A 177 10.80 8.83 -5.22
CA GLN A 177 11.42 7.91 -6.18
C GLN A 177 12.77 8.49 -6.61
N SER A 178 13.85 7.79 -6.32
CA SER A 178 15.20 8.10 -6.80
C SER A 178 15.59 7.16 -7.93
#